data_7e75a29d91a6ebc24353878a508ea65d
#
_entry.id   7e75a29d91a6ebc24353878a508ea65d
#
_cell.length_a   1.000
_cell.length_b   1.000
_cell.length_c   1.000
_cell.angle_alpha   90.00
_cell.angle_beta   90.00
_cell.angle_gamma   90.00
#
_symmetry.space_group_name_H-M   'P 1'
#
loop_
_entity.id
_entity.type
_entity.pdbx_description
1 polymer ?
#
loop_
_entity_poly.entity_id
_entity_poly.type
_entity_poly.pdbx_seq_one_letter_code
_entity_poly.pdbx_strand_id
1 'polypeptide(L)' 'MTTAQRDAIAAPAEGLVIYNTTDHEPQFWNGAAWLSMAA' A
#
# COMPACT_ATOMS: atom_id res chain seq x y z
N MET A 1 1.50 -8.38 -0.23
CA MET A 1 0.10 -8.61 0.18
C MET A 1 -0.84 -8.28 -0.96
N THR A 2 -2.06 -8.79 -0.91
CA THR A 2 -3.09 -8.44 -1.91
C THR A 2 -3.69 -7.09 -1.57
N THR A 3 -4.44 -6.51 -2.53
CA THR A 3 -5.18 -5.27 -2.29
C THR A 3 -6.13 -5.40 -1.11
N ALA A 4 -6.82 -6.54 -0.99
CA ALA A 4 -7.74 -6.77 0.14
C ALA A 4 -7.00 -6.78 1.47
N GLN A 5 -5.82 -7.40 1.52
CA GLN A 5 -5.00 -7.41 2.73
C GLN A 5 -4.48 -6.00 3.05
N ARG A 6 -4.07 -5.25 2.03
CA ARG A 6 -3.64 -3.87 2.20
C ARG A 6 -4.76 -3.02 2.80
N ASP A 7 -5.95 -3.14 2.24
CA ASP A 7 -7.10 -2.34 2.69
C ASP A 7 -7.57 -2.73 4.08
N ALA A 8 -7.20 -3.93 4.55
CA ALA A 8 -7.52 -4.38 5.90
C ALA A 8 -6.62 -3.77 6.97
N ILE A 9 -5.53 -3.11 6.58
CA ILE A 9 -4.64 -2.46 7.55
C ILE A 9 -5.37 -1.25 8.12
N ALA A 10 -5.63 -1.28 9.42
CA ALA A 10 -6.27 -0.17 10.10
C ALA A 10 -5.24 0.89 10.43
N ALA A 11 -5.53 2.16 10.10
CA ALA A 11 -4.69 3.30 10.46
C ALA A 11 -3.20 3.08 10.11
N PRO A 12 -2.87 2.85 8.84
CA PRO A 12 -1.47 2.64 8.48
C PRO A 12 -0.65 3.90 8.78
N ALA A 13 0.61 3.69 9.16
CA ALA A 13 1.51 4.80 9.44
C ALA A 13 1.93 5.46 8.13
N GLU A 14 2.02 6.79 8.13
CA GLU A 14 2.53 7.51 6.97
C GLU A 14 3.95 7.04 6.66
N GLY A 15 4.20 6.72 5.39
CA GLY A 15 5.49 6.19 4.98
C GLY A 15 5.58 4.67 4.99
N LEU A 16 4.51 3.98 5.38
CA LEU A 16 4.50 2.52 5.33
C LEU A 16 4.57 2.06 3.88
N VAL A 17 5.49 1.14 3.60
CA VAL A 17 5.71 0.59 2.26
C VAL A 17 5.33 -0.89 2.28
N ILE A 18 4.54 -1.29 1.28
CA ILE A 18 4.15 -2.69 1.09
C ILE A 18 4.34 -3.07 -0.38
N TYR A 19 4.32 -4.37 -0.64
CA TYR A 19 4.26 -4.87 -2.02
C TYR A 19 2.86 -5.43 -2.26
N ASN A 20 2.17 -4.88 -3.25
CA ASN A 20 0.82 -5.31 -3.61
C ASN A 20 0.91 -6.37 -4.70
N THR A 21 0.57 -7.61 -4.36
CA THR A 21 0.65 -8.73 -5.31
C THR A 21 -0.52 -8.73 -6.29
N THR A 22 -1.62 -8.06 -5.99
CA THR A 22 -2.73 -7.94 -6.93
C THR A 22 -2.34 -7.05 -8.11
N ASP A 23 -1.66 -5.94 -7.83
CA ASP A 23 -1.24 -4.98 -8.84
C ASP A 23 0.21 -5.19 -9.29
N HIS A 24 0.94 -6.12 -8.64
CA HIS A 24 2.33 -6.42 -8.94
C HIS A 24 3.23 -5.19 -8.84
N GLU A 25 3.06 -4.41 -7.77
CA GLU A 25 3.84 -3.19 -7.60
C GLU A 25 4.03 -2.85 -6.12
N PRO A 26 5.13 -2.18 -5.77
CA PRO A 26 5.27 -1.62 -4.43
C PRO A 26 4.37 -0.40 -4.28
N GLN A 27 3.79 -0.22 -3.09
CA GLN A 27 2.92 0.90 -2.78
C GLN A 27 3.28 1.47 -1.42
N PHE A 28 2.98 2.74 -1.20
CA PHE A 28 3.25 3.38 0.07
C PHE A 28 2.04 4.19 0.54
N TRP A 29 1.94 4.36 1.85
CA TRP A 29 0.88 5.17 2.47
C TRP A 29 1.39 6.59 2.69
N ASN A 30 0.71 7.58 2.10
CA ASN A 30 1.11 8.98 2.21
C ASN A 30 0.39 9.73 3.31
N GLY A 31 -0.35 9.03 4.16
CA GLY A 31 -1.17 9.65 5.20
C GLY A 31 -2.63 9.79 4.84
N ALA A 32 -2.98 9.67 3.56
CA ALA A 32 -4.35 9.80 3.09
C ALA A 32 -4.76 8.68 2.15
N ALA A 33 -3.82 8.10 1.40
CA ALA A 33 -4.14 7.06 0.42
C ALA A 33 -2.91 6.22 0.11
N TRP A 34 -3.15 5.04 -0.47
CA TRP A 34 -2.08 4.19 -1.00
C TRP A 34 -1.72 4.67 -2.39
N LEU A 35 -0.44 4.89 -2.62
CA LEU A 35 0.09 5.34 -3.90
C LEU A 35 1.10 4.33 -4.45
N SER A 36 1.14 4.21 -5.78
CA SER A 36 2.11 3.35 -6.44
C SER A 36 3.50 3.97 -6.41
N MET A 37 4.51 3.14 -6.12
CA MET A 37 5.91 3.56 -6.23
C MET A 37 6.50 3.18 -7.58
N ALA A 38 5.72 2.58 -8.48
CA ALA A 38 6.23 2.16 -9.78
C ALA A 38 6.66 3.39 -10.58
N ALA A 39 7.86 3.31 -11.13
CA ALA A 39 8.40 4.39 -11.94
C ALA A 39 7.76 4.37 -13.34
#